data_9a43f8639038a925e29544417dbf0350
#
_entry.id   9a43f8639038a925e29544417dbf0350
#
_cell.length_a   1.000
_cell.length_b   1.000
_cell.length_c   1.000
_cell.angle_alpha   90.00
_cell.angle_beta   90.00
_cell.angle_gamma   90.00
#
_symmetry.space_group_name_H-M   'P 1'
#
loop_
_entity.id
_entity.type
_entity.pdbx_description
1 polymer ?
#
loop_
_entity_poly.entity_id
_entity_poly.type
_entity_poly.pdbx_seq_one_letter_code
_entity_poly.pdbx_strand_id
1 'polypeptide(L)'
;ASPSSPAFLSVKGEVPMGSLPSFSGTSGSAAALYTGGGVPEGYDAVIMAEDTALMGNLLEVRRAAAPGDFIVKAGEDVSAQSVVLDRGEGVSPGVSLALAALGITALEVSCLRVGILSTGDEIVPAETFPLPLGCVRDANETFLTLLFRRMGCHVTAYGIVPDVPATLQEVFRRAE
;
A
#
# COMPACT_ATOMS: atom_id res chain seq x y z
N ALA A 1 4.08 3.40 39.77
CA ALA A 1 4.83 4.67 39.76
C ALA A 1 3.90 5.85 39.56
N SER A 2 4.26 6.99 40.15
CA SER A 2 3.60 8.30 39.91
C SER A 2 4.66 9.39 40.11
N PRO A 3 4.38 10.65 39.72
CA PRO A 3 5.34 11.75 39.94
C PRO A 3 5.69 11.96 41.43
N SER A 4 4.76 11.67 42.34
CA SER A 4 4.94 11.77 43.80
C SER A 4 5.52 10.48 44.44
N SER A 5 5.53 9.36 43.68
CA SER A 5 6.05 8.06 44.13
C SER A 5 6.63 7.33 42.93
N PRO A 6 7.80 7.76 42.42
CA PRO A 6 8.43 7.13 41.25
C PRO A 6 8.94 5.73 41.59
N ALA A 7 9.03 4.89 40.56
CA ALA A 7 9.74 3.62 40.65
C ALA A 7 11.15 3.79 40.09
N PHE A 8 12.08 3.00 40.60
CA PHE A 8 13.48 3.00 40.11
C PHE A 8 13.83 1.64 39.57
N LEU A 9 14.32 1.59 38.34
CA LEU A 9 14.70 0.38 37.63
C LEU A 9 16.16 0.44 37.19
N SER A 10 16.88 -0.67 37.25
CA SER A 10 18.25 -0.73 36.72
C SER A 10 18.23 -0.90 35.21
N VAL A 11 18.97 -0.07 34.47
CA VAL A 11 19.07 -0.20 33.01
C VAL A 11 20.04 -1.34 32.68
N LYS A 12 19.56 -2.37 31.96
CA LYS A 12 20.35 -3.54 31.55
C LYS A 12 21.09 -3.32 30.25
N GLY A 13 20.55 -2.49 29.37
CA GLY A 13 21.13 -2.25 28.05
C GLY A 13 20.16 -1.56 27.12
N GLU A 14 20.52 -1.57 25.86
CA GLU A 14 19.78 -0.97 24.76
C GLU A 14 19.57 -2.00 23.66
N VAL A 15 18.40 -1.94 23.01
CA VAL A 15 18.11 -2.71 21.78
C VAL A 15 18.25 -1.75 20.59
N PRO A 16 19.33 -1.85 19.79
CA PRO A 16 19.55 -0.98 18.65
C PRO A 16 18.44 -1.15 17.60
N MET A 17 18.17 -0.10 16.81
CA MET A 17 17.22 -0.18 15.70
C MET A 17 17.59 -1.30 14.73
N GLY A 18 16.58 -2.03 14.28
CA GLY A 18 16.74 -3.14 13.33
C GLY A 18 17.44 -4.38 13.89
N SER A 19 17.68 -4.42 15.20
CA SER A 19 18.33 -5.55 15.88
C SER A 19 17.32 -6.36 16.70
N LEU A 20 17.59 -7.64 16.85
CA LEU A 20 16.89 -8.48 17.83
C LEU A 20 17.48 -8.27 19.22
N PRO A 21 16.65 -8.35 20.28
CA PRO A 21 17.16 -8.33 21.65
C PRO A 21 18.17 -9.47 21.90
N SER A 22 19.31 -9.14 22.50
CA SER A 22 20.36 -10.12 22.84
C SER A 22 20.41 -10.48 24.33
N PHE A 23 19.47 -9.95 25.12
CA PHE A 23 19.37 -10.19 26.57
C PHE A 23 17.89 -10.25 26.99
N SER A 24 17.65 -10.79 28.18
CA SER A 24 16.31 -10.86 28.78
C SER A 24 16.17 -9.92 29.96
N GLY A 25 14.95 -9.48 30.22
CA GLY A 25 14.56 -8.67 31.35
C GLY A 25 14.53 -9.48 32.66
N THR A 26 14.70 -8.77 33.75
CA THR A 26 14.49 -9.28 35.10
C THR A 26 13.66 -8.32 35.90
N SER A 27 12.99 -8.79 36.94
CA SER A 27 12.22 -7.90 37.83
C SER A 27 13.09 -6.75 38.34
N GLY A 28 12.59 -5.53 38.34
CA GLY A 28 13.33 -4.34 38.74
C GLY A 28 14.32 -3.80 37.70
N SER A 29 14.29 -4.28 36.47
CA SER A 29 15.13 -3.77 35.39
C SER A 29 14.32 -3.13 34.25
N ALA A 30 15.00 -2.34 33.42
CA ALA A 30 14.53 -1.72 32.19
C ALA A 30 15.55 -1.87 31.08
N ALA A 31 15.11 -1.73 29.84
CA ALA A 31 15.96 -1.62 28.66
C ALA A 31 15.52 -0.44 27.80
N ALA A 32 16.47 0.25 27.20
CA ALA A 32 16.17 1.26 26.19
C ALA A 32 15.86 0.59 24.86
N LEU A 33 14.82 1.05 24.18
CA LEU A 33 14.47 0.59 22.84
C LEU A 33 13.84 1.73 22.02
N TYR A 34 13.85 1.58 20.73
CA TYR A 34 13.28 2.55 19.78
C TYR A 34 11.96 2.04 19.22
N THR A 35 11.14 2.98 18.73
CA THR A 35 9.86 2.65 18.07
C THR A 35 10.06 1.58 17.00
N GLY A 36 9.22 0.54 17.03
CA GLY A 36 9.32 -0.63 16.15
C GLY A 36 10.40 -1.65 16.57
N GLY A 37 11.13 -1.39 17.66
CA GLY A 37 12.11 -2.34 18.21
C GLY A 37 11.45 -3.53 18.89
N GLY A 38 12.11 -4.69 18.85
CA GLY A 38 11.67 -5.89 19.56
C GLY A 38 11.79 -5.71 21.06
N VAL A 39 10.73 -6.07 21.81
CA VAL A 39 10.76 -6.05 23.28
C VAL A 39 11.49 -7.31 23.77
N PRO A 40 12.56 -7.19 24.60
CA PRO A 40 13.26 -8.35 25.13
C PRO A 40 12.34 -9.21 26.02
N GLU A 41 12.54 -10.51 25.98
CA GLU A 41 11.81 -11.43 26.85
C GLU A 41 11.94 -11.03 28.32
N GLY A 42 10.85 -11.15 29.08
CA GLY A 42 10.81 -10.78 30.49
C GLY A 42 10.39 -9.34 30.76
N TYR A 43 10.19 -8.52 29.71
CA TYR A 43 9.53 -7.23 29.80
C TYR A 43 8.12 -7.30 29.20
N ASP A 44 7.18 -6.64 29.83
CA ASP A 44 5.76 -6.74 29.50
C ASP A 44 5.07 -5.40 29.22
N ALA A 45 5.78 -4.29 29.36
CA ALA A 45 5.27 -2.95 29.05
C ALA A 45 6.39 -2.03 28.57
N VAL A 46 6.02 -1.02 27.78
CA VAL A 46 6.90 0.07 27.36
C VAL A 46 6.44 1.37 28.02
N ILE A 47 7.39 2.21 28.44
CA ILE A 47 7.15 3.52 29.00
C ILE A 47 7.83 4.55 28.11
N MET A 48 7.15 5.61 27.78
CA MET A 48 7.71 6.68 26.97
C MET A 48 8.86 7.37 27.68
N ALA A 49 9.88 7.76 26.95
CA ALA A 49 11.08 8.41 27.49
C ALA A 49 10.73 9.69 28.28
N GLU A 50 9.70 10.41 27.85
CA GLU A 50 9.19 11.63 28.47
C GLU A 50 8.68 11.42 29.91
N ASP A 51 8.24 10.20 30.23
CA ASP A 51 7.77 9.80 31.57
C ASP A 51 8.89 9.24 32.44
N THR A 52 10.15 9.36 32.02
CA THR A 52 11.31 8.80 32.69
C THR A 52 12.43 9.82 32.88
N ALA A 53 13.36 9.54 33.78
CA ALA A 53 14.61 10.26 33.90
C ALA A 53 15.76 9.28 34.19
N LEU A 54 16.82 9.35 33.39
CA LEU A 54 18.01 8.51 33.59
C LEU A 54 19.00 9.16 34.53
N MET A 55 19.36 8.46 35.58
CA MET A 55 20.36 8.89 36.60
C MET A 55 21.46 7.84 36.66
N GLY A 56 22.50 8.04 35.86
CA GLY A 56 23.55 7.01 35.71
C GLY A 56 22.98 5.73 35.09
N ASN A 57 23.01 4.63 35.84
CA ASN A 57 22.44 3.34 35.43
C ASN A 57 21.06 3.05 36.04
N LEU A 58 20.44 4.06 36.66
CA LEU A 58 19.14 3.96 37.31
C LEU A 58 18.13 4.80 36.55
N LEU A 59 17.02 4.20 36.16
CA LEU A 59 15.90 4.85 35.48
C LEU A 59 14.82 5.20 36.50
N GLU A 60 14.55 6.46 36.70
CA GLU A 60 13.37 6.94 37.42
C GLU A 60 12.15 6.87 36.49
N VAL A 61 11.10 6.19 36.92
CA VAL A 61 9.85 6.05 36.20
C VAL A 61 8.77 6.80 36.94
N ARG A 62 8.11 7.74 36.27
CA ARG A 62 7.13 8.67 36.86
C ARG A 62 5.68 8.31 36.54
N ARG A 63 5.48 7.38 35.62
CA ARG A 63 4.14 6.92 35.17
C ARG A 63 4.00 5.40 35.39
N ALA A 64 2.84 4.98 35.91
CA ALA A 64 2.51 3.57 35.95
C ALA A 64 2.24 3.06 34.52
N ALA A 65 2.67 1.84 34.24
CA ALA A 65 2.35 1.10 33.02
C ALA A 65 1.67 -0.21 33.40
N ALA A 66 0.73 -0.62 32.59
CA ALA A 66 0.09 -1.93 32.66
C ALA A 66 0.78 -2.90 31.68
N PRO A 67 0.73 -4.21 31.96
CA PRO A 67 1.20 -5.21 31.02
C PRO A 67 0.51 -5.05 29.64
N GLY A 68 1.32 -4.97 28.57
CA GLY A 68 0.87 -4.73 27.21
C GLY A 68 0.88 -3.28 26.76
N ASP A 69 1.11 -2.31 27.66
CA ASP A 69 1.15 -0.89 27.28
C ASP A 69 2.25 -0.64 26.21
N PHE A 70 1.86 -0.03 25.11
CA PHE A 70 2.71 0.32 23.95
C PHE A 70 3.45 -0.86 23.32
N ILE A 71 2.92 -2.08 23.45
CA ILE A 71 3.43 -3.30 22.80
C ILE A 71 2.41 -3.78 21.79
N VAL A 72 2.78 -3.81 20.51
CA VAL A 72 2.01 -4.47 19.46
C VAL A 72 2.30 -5.97 19.51
N LYS A 73 1.24 -6.75 19.64
CA LYS A 73 1.36 -8.22 19.70
C LYS A 73 1.40 -8.81 18.29
N ALA A 74 2.06 -9.95 18.16
CA ALA A 74 2.05 -10.68 16.90
C ALA A 74 0.60 -11.00 16.47
N GLY A 75 0.26 -10.62 15.24
CA GLY A 75 -1.08 -10.81 14.68
C GLY A 75 -2.13 -9.77 15.09
N GLU A 76 -1.75 -8.71 15.80
CA GLU A 76 -2.68 -7.64 16.21
C GLU A 76 -3.17 -6.84 14.99
N ASP A 77 -2.27 -6.42 14.10
CA ASP A 77 -2.63 -5.71 12.87
C ASP A 77 -3.19 -6.68 11.82
N VAL A 78 -2.49 -7.77 11.55
CA VAL A 78 -2.89 -8.79 10.57
C VAL A 78 -2.51 -10.16 11.12
N SER A 79 -3.50 -11.02 11.35
CA SER A 79 -3.24 -12.38 11.83
C SER A 79 -2.74 -13.29 10.70
N ALA A 80 -1.97 -14.30 11.06
CA ALA A 80 -1.52 -15.30 10.10
C ALA A 80 -2.72 -15.97 9.40
N GLN A 81 -2.64 -16.16 8.08
CA GLN A 81 -3.66 -16.76 7.22
C GLN A 81 -4.94 -15.91 7.04
N SER A 82 -5.00 -14.68 7.53
CA SER A 82 -6.11 -13.78 7.20
C SER A 82 -6.06 -13.39 5.72
N VAL A 83 -7.23 -13.26 5.12
CA VAL A 83 -7.37 -12.74 3.75
C VAL A 83 -7.24 -11.23 3.79
N VAL A 84 -6.26 -10.69 3.06
CA VAL A 84 -5.99 -9.24 2.98
C VAL A 84 -6.69 -8.62 1.76
N LEU A 85 -6.91 -9.41 0.72
CA LEU A 85 -7.58 -9.01 -0.52
C LEU A 85 -8.29 -10.21 -1.10
N ASP A 86 -9.60 -10.09 -1.35
CA ASP A 86 -10.39 -11.13 -1.99
C ASP A 86 -10.29 -11.07 -3.52
N ARG A 87 -10.59 -12.21 -4.15
CA ARG A 87 -10.65 -12.31 -5.60
C ARG A 87 -11.74 -11.39 -6.17
N GLY A 88 -11.37 -10.54 -7.10
CA GLY A 88 -12.26 -9.58 -7.77
C GLY A 88 -12.30 -8.21 -7.13
N GLU A 89 -11.63 -8.02 -6.01
CA GLU A 89 -11.45 -6.69 -5.41
C GLU A 89 -10.40 -5.87 -6.15
N GLY A 90 -10.59 -4.55 -6.13
CA GLY A 90 -9.65 -3.61 -6.74
C GLY A 90 -8.43 -3.36 -5.86
N VAL A 91 -7.24 -3.36 -6.46
CA VAL A 91 -6.01 -3.02 -5.77
C VAL A 91 -5.91 -1.51 -5.62
N SER A 92 -6.34 -0.99 -4.48
CA SER A 92 -6.20 0.44 -4.12
C SER A 92 -4.78 0.76 -3.62
N PRO A 93 -4.39 2.05 -3.55
CA PRO A 93 -3.13 2.44 -2.91
C PRO A 93 -3.00 1.96 -1.47
N GLY A 94 -4.10 1.94 -0.69
CA GLY A 94 -4.11 1.43 0.69
C GLY A 94 -3.87 -0.08 0.75
N VAL A 95 -4.51 -0.85 -0.14
CA VAL A 95 -4.26 -2.29 -0.27
C VAL A 95 -2.80 -2.55 -0.65
N SER A 96 -2.25 -1.78 -1.61
CA SER A 96 -0.84 -1.91 -2.01
C SER A 96 0.12 -1.64 -0.85
N LEU A 97 -0.19 -0.66 0.00
CA LEU A 97 0.59 -0.38 1.21
C LEU A 97 0.55 -1.57 2.19
N ALA A 98 -0.63 -2.12 2.46
CA ALA A 98 -0.79 -3.27 3.35
C ALA A 98 -0.04 -4.50 2.82
N LEU A 99 -0.17 -4.81 1.52
CA LEU A 99 0.55 -5.91 0.89
C LEU A 99 2.08 -5.73 0.98
N ALA A 100 2.57 -4.52 0.71
CA ALA A 100 4.00 -4.20 0.82
C ALA A 100 4.52 -4.35 2.25
N ALA A 101 3.76 -3.90 3.26
CA ALA A 101 4.10 -4.06 4.66
C ALA A 101 4.19 -5.55 5.08
N LEU A 102 3.41 -6.42 4.43
CA LEU A 102 3.44 -7.87 4.62
C LEU A 102 4.52 -8.59 3.77
N GLY A 103 5.30 -7.85 2.99
CA GLY A 103 6.32 -8.41 2.10
C GLY A 103 5.76 -9.04 0.82
N ILE A 104 4.49 -8.80 0.48
CA ILE A 104 3.86 -9.28 -0.76
C ILE A 104 4.16 -8.27 -1.86
N THR A 105 5.10 -8.62 -2.74
CA THR A 105 5.62 -7.72 -3.80
C THR A 105 5.07 -8.03 -5.19
N ALA A 106 4.35 -9.14 -5.35
CA ALA A 106 3.74 -9.53 -6.61
C ALA A 106 2.31 -10.03 -6.40
N LEU A 107 1.42 -9.64 -7.28
CA LEU A 107 0.02 -10.01 -7.26
C LEU A 107 -0.46 -10.31 -8.67
N GLU A 108 -1.20 -11.39 -8.87
CA GLU A 108 -1.87 -11.66 -10.13
C GLU A 108 -3.14 -10.81 -10.23
N VAL A 109 -3.23 -9.99 -11.26
CA VAL A 109 -4.39 -9.13 -11.50
C VAL A 109 -5.03 -9.44 -12.85
N SER A 110 -6.35 -9.36 -12.92
CA SER A 110 -7.07 -9.41 -14.18
C SER A 110 -7.11 -7.99 -14.76
N CYS A 111 -6.71 -7.86 -16.02
CA CYS A 111 -6.82 -6.62 -16.77
C CYS A 111 -7.69 -6.85 -18.00
N LEU A 112 -8.74 -6.07 -18.16
CA LEU A 112 -9.57 -6.10 -19.35
C LEU A 112 -8.81 -5.52 -20.54
N ARG A 113 -8.81 -6.23 -21.66
CA ARG A 113 -8.34 -5.72 -22.94
C ARG A 113 -9.52 -5.10 -23.68
N VAL A 114 -9.39 -3.85 -24.09
CA VAL A 114 -10.42 -3.09 -24.80
C VAL A 114 -9.87 -2.65 -26.14
N GLY A 115 -10.55 -3.05 -27.21
CA GLY A 115 -10.30 -2.53 -28.55
C GLY A 115 -11.20 -1.34 -28.83
N ILE A 116 -10.66 -0.26 -29.37
CA ILE A 116 -11.41 0.92 -29.80
C ILE A 116 -11.26 1.04 -31.31
N LEU A 117 -12.39 1.15 -32.00
CA LEU A 117 -12.48 1.27 -33.44
C LEU A 117 -13.49 2.40 -33.74
N SER A 118 -13.10 3.39 -34.53
CA SER A 118 -14.00 4.37 -35.08
C SER A 118 -14.41 3.98 -36.50
N THR A 119 -15.68 4.09 -36.85
CA THR A 119 -16.18 3.78 -38.19
C THR A 119 -17.08 4.91 -38.68
N GLY A 120 -16.96 5.25 -39.94
CA GLY A 120 -17.70 6.30 -40.62
C GLY A 120 -16.87 6.93 -41.74
N ASP A 121 -17.43 7.03 -42.93
CA ASP A 121 -16.75 7.64 -44.10
C ASP A 121 -16.56 9.17 -43.93
N GLU A 122 -17.30 9.80 -43.00
CA GLU A 122 -17.17 11.20 -42.64
C GLU A 122 -16.08 11.44 -41.56
N ILE A 123 -15.59 10.39 -40.90
CA ILE A 123 -14.68 10.52 -39.77
C ILE A 123 -13.25 10.70 -40.27
N VAL A 124 -12.56 11.70 -39.75
CA VAL A 124 -11.15 11.97 -40.06
C VAL A 124 -10.31 12.04 -38.77
N PRO A 125 -8.99 11.80 -38.83
CA PRO A 125 -8.10 11.97 -37.69
C PRO A 125 -8.25 13.31 -36.99
N ALA A 126 -8.10 13.34 -35.67
CA ALA A 126 -8.31 14.54 -34.85
C ALA A 126 -7.40 15.71 -35.24
N GLU A 127 -6.20 15.43 -35.76
CA GLU A 127 -5.20 16.42 -36.21
C GLU A 127 -5.47 16.96 -37.61
N THR A 128 -6.49 16.48 -38.32
CA THR A 128 -6.78 16.91 -39.70
C THR A 128 -7.07 18.40 -39.77
N PHE A 129 -6.27 19.15 -40.55
CA PHE A 129 -6.45 20.58 -40.78
C PHE A 129 -6.07 20.97 -42.22
N PRO A 130 -6.88 21.77 -42.91
CA PRO A 130 -8.24 22.18 -42.55
C PRO A 130 -9.22 21.02 -42.52
N LEU A 131 -10.31 21.16 -41.76
CA LEU A 131 -11.37 20.15 -41.74
C LEU A 131 -12.12 20.16 -43.06
N PRO A 132 -12.20 19.05 -43.81
CA PRO A 132 -12.97 18.98 -45.04
C PRO A 132 -14.48 19.18 -44.77
N LEU A 133 -15.19 19.77 -45.75
CA LEU A 133 -16.65 19.94 -45.65
C LEU A 133 -17.31 18.54 -45.59
N GLY A 134 -18.26 18.40 -44.68
CA GLY A 134 -18.96 17.11 -44.46
C GLY A 134 -18.21 16.09 -43.59
N CYS A 135 -17.01 16.40 -43.11
CA CYS A 135 -16.25 15.57 -42.23
C CYS A 135 -16.32 16.03 -40.78
N VAL A 136 -16.11 15.10 -39.86
CA VAL A 136 -15.97 15.32 -38.40
C VAL A 136 -14.69 14.67 -37.92
N ARG A 137 -14.05 15.32 -36.92
CA ARG A 137 -12.85 14.76 -36.30
C ARG A 137 -13.21 13.64 -35.32
N ASP A 138 -12.38 12.58 -35.31
CA ASP A 138 -12.51 11.51 -34.33
C ASP A 138 -12.11 11.99 -32.94
N ALA A 139 -13.07 12.46 -32.17
CA ALA A 139 -12.92 12.79 -30.76
C ALA A 139 -13.20 11.58 -29.84
N ASN A 140 -13.94 10.58 -30.35
CA ASN A 140 -14.40 9.44 -29.56
C ASN A 140 -13.26 8.48 -29.23
N GLU A 141 -12.34 8.22 -30.16
CA GLU A 141 -11.18 7.38 -29.91
C GLU A 141 -10.35 7.93 -28.74
N THR A 142 -10.07 9.24 -28.77
CA THR A 142 -9.33 9.90 -27.68
C THR A 142 -10.04 9.79 -26.35
N PHE A 143 -11.33 10.13 -26.33
CA PHE A 143 -12.15 10.09 -25.12
C PHE A 143 -12.23 8.68 -24.53
N LEU A 144 -12.59 7.68 -25.33
CA LEU A 144 -12.73 6.29 -24.89
C LEU A 144 -11.40 5.69 -24.47
N THR A 145 -10.32 6.01 -25.18
CA THR A 145 -8.96 5.58 -24.81
C THR A 145 -8.59 6.04 -23.40
N LEU A 146 -8.78 7.32 -23.11
CA LEU A 146 -8.48 7.89 -21.79
C LEU A 146 -9.40 7.33 -20.69
N LEU A 147 -10.69 7.16 -20.99
CA LEU A 147 -11.67 6.62 -20.07
C LEU A 147 -11.30 5.19 -19.64
N PHE A 148 -11.09 4.29 -20.60
CA PHE A 148 -10.79 2.89 -20.31
C PHE A 148 -9.40 2.70 -19.68
N ARG A 149 -8.40 3.50 -20.07
CA ARG A 149 -7.09 3.50 -19.38
C ARG A 149 -7.23 3.93 -17.92
N ARG A 150 -8.06 4.96 -17.64
CA ARG A 150 -8.34 5.38 -16.27
C ARG A 150 -9.05 4.29 -15.45
N MET A 151 -9.83 3.43 -16.09
CA MET A 151 -10.46 2.25 -15.48
C MET A 151 -9.50 1.07 -15.29
N GLY A 152 -8.23 1.21 -15.64
CA GLY A 152 -7.23 0.15 -15.53
C GLY A 152 -7.24 -0.86 -16.67
N CYS A 153 -7.92 -0.57 -17.80
CA CYS A 153 -7.95 -1.45 -18.95
C CYS A 153 -6.70 -1.31 -19.82
N HIS A 154 -6.29 -2.39 -20.46
CA HIS A 154 -5.32 -2.36 -21.55
C HIS A 154 -6.05 -1.99 -22.84
N VAL A 155 -5.76 -0.80 -23.39
CA VAL A 155 -6.49 -0.25 -24.54
C VAL A 155 -5.64 -0.33 -25.82
N THR A 156 -6.20 -0.90 -26.88
CA THR A 156 -5.67 -0.90 -28.24
C THR A 156 -6.61 -0.09 -29.14
N ALA A 157 -6.09 0.99 -29.73
CA ALA A 157 -6.81 1.74 -30.75
C ALA A 157 -6.52 1.14 -32.14
N TYR A 158 -7.58 0.84 -32.88
CA TYR A 158 -7.52 0.31 -34.24
C TYR A 158 -7.70 1.37 -35.31
N GLY A 159 -7.90 2.62 -34.88
CA GLY A 159 -8.06 3.79 -35.75
C GLY A 159 -9.42 3.87 -36.43
N ILE A 160 -9.47 4.65 -37.52
CA ILE A 160 -10.69 4.87 -38.32
C ILE A 160 -10.74 3.84 -39.45
N VAL A 161 -11.87 3.19 -39.56
CA VAL A 161 -12.13 2.16 -40.59
C VAL A 161 -13.35 2.54 -41.40
N PRO A 162 -13.32 2.42 -42.75
CA PRO A 162 -14.49 2.66 -43.59
C PRO A 162 -15.67 1.76 -43.25
N ASP A 163 -16.88 2.24 -43.50
CA ASP A 163 -18.13 1.47 -43.29
C ASP A 163 -18.31 0.32 -44.30
N VAL A 164 -17.26 -0.47 -44.47
CA VAL A 164 -17.23 -1.64 -45.34
C VAL A 164 -17.20 -2.93 -44.51
N PRO A 165 -18.21 -3.80 -44.60
CA PRO A 165 -18.29 -5.01 -43.77
C PRO A 165 -17.06 -5.90 -43.80
N ALA A 166 -16.39 -6.06 -44.91
CA ALA A 166 -15.18 -6.86 -45.04
C ALA A 166 -14.01 -6.27 -44.25
N THR A 167 -13.85 -4.96 -44.25
CA THR A 167 -12.80 -4.25 -43.51
C THR A 167 -13.05 -4.34 -42.01
N LEU A 168 -14.29 -4.15 -41.57
CA LEU A 168 -14.68 -4.31 -40.18
C LEU A 168 -14.40 -5.74 -39.67
N GLN A 169 -14.76 -6.75 -40.43
CA GLN A 169 -14.48 -8.17 -40.10
C GLN A 169 -12.98 -8.42 -39.93
N GLU A 170 -12.15 -7.82 -40.76
CA GLU A 170 -10.68 -7.99 -40.69
C GLU A 170 -10.15 -7.37 -39.40
N VAL A 171 -10.63 -6.19 -39.02
CA VAL A 171 -10.21 -5.56 -37.74
C VAL A 171 -10.68 -6.38 -36.54
N PHE A 172 -11.90 -6.91 -36.55
CA PHE A 172 -12.38 -7.78 -35.48
C PHE A 172 -11.52 -9.03 -35.33
N ARG A 173 -11.12 -9.70 -36.43
CA ARG A 173 -10.19 -10.84 -36.35
C ARG A 173 -8.82 -10.49 -35.77
N ARG A 174 -8.35 -9.28 -35.99
CA ARG A 174 -7.09 -8.78 -35.40
C ARG A 174 -7.23 -8.42 -33.92
N ALA A 175 -8.46 -8.19 -33.45
CA ALA A 175 -8.76 -7.81 -32.06
C ALA A 175 -8.95 -9.02 -31.13
N GLU A 176 -9.20 -10.20 -31.68
CA GLU A 176 -9.26 -11.47 -30.93
C GLU A 176 -7.86 -11.96 -30.50
#